data_3a9e5a36b0f598f0449f7bb180376fae
#
_entry.id   3a9e5a36b0f598f0449f7bb180376fae
#
_cell.length_a   1.000
_cell.length_b   1.000
_cell.length_c   1.000
_cell.angle_alpha   90.00
_cell.angle_beta   90.00
_cell.angle_gamma   90.00
#
_symmetry.space_group_name_H-M   'P 1'
#
loop_
_entity.id
_entity.type
_entity.pdbx_description
1 polymer ?
#
loop_
_entity_poly.entity_id
_entity_poly.type
_entity_poly.pdbx_seq_one_letter_code
_entity_poly.pdbx_strand_id
1 'polypeptide(L)'
;MKPALMSFFALMSLPLSVYSMPTTEVTEAVKMPDLIALYHLEDFESEDSALEKRRNVRVCERILAITSHCVVIGNALKDGILQISSAIKHASNVQTCTTFTGRAGPGGNLFYRYHSNGRHCDTTAEQETIAGAIERHIKRHGHKICGTECLNLTHGGTWNGYLLIGPADKFDHNAECGPEISFKHCDSGGKGDLN
;
A
#
# COMPACT_ATOMS: atom_id res chain seq x y z
N MET A 1 -57.14 -18.89 20.25
CA MET A 1 -57.73 -17.64 19.79
C MET A 1 -56.61 -16.71 19.34
N LYS A 2 -56.46 -16.53 18.03
CA LYS A 2 -55.54 -15.55 17.43
C LYS A 2 -56.36 -14.30 17.05
N PRO A 3 -55.80 -13.10 17.13
CA PRO A 3 -56.13 -12.07 16.16
C PRO A 3 -54.98 -11.75 15.24
N ALA A 4 -55.33 -11.65 13.97
CA ALA A 4 -54.48 -11.17 12.86
C ALA A 4 -54.35 -9.65 12.94
N LEU A 5 -53.10 -9.14 12.71
CA LEU A 5 -52.90 -7.73 12.46
C LEU A 5 -52.55 -7.55 10.97
N MET A 6 -53.43 -6.86 10.28
CA MET A 6 -53.25 -6.39 8.91
C MET A 6 -52.19 -5.29 8.86
N SER A 7 -51.20 -5.45 7.99
CA SER A 7 -50.22 -4.42 7.67
C SER A 7 -50.66 -3.68 6.41
N PHE A 8 -50.89 -2.39 6.53
CA PHE A 8 -51.16 -1.48 5.41
C PHE A 8 -49.82 -1.08 4.76
N PHE A 9 -49.65 -1.45 3.49
CA PHE A 9 -48.63 -0.87 2.64
C PHE A 9 -49.16 0.43 2.01
N ALA A 10 -48.56 1.54 2.40
CA ALA A 10 -48.74 2.81 1.71
C ALA A 10 -47.67 2.95 0.59
N LEU A 11 -48.12 2.87 -0.65
CA LEU A 11 -47.31 3.23 -1.82
C LEU A 11 -47.20 4.77 -1.87
N MET A 12 -46.01 5.29 -1.62
CA MET A 12 -45.67 6.67 -1.96
C MET A 12 -45.05 6.70 -3.36
N SER A 13 -45.84 7.19 -4.33
CA SER A 13 -45.36 7.54 -5.68
C SER A 13 -44.74 8.94 -5.65
N LEU A 14 -43.44 9.03 -5.94
CA LEU A 14 -42.73 10.29 -6.15
C LEU A 14 -42.78 10.67 -7.63
N PRO A 15 -43.02 11.93 -8.00
CA PRO A 15 -42.98 12.38 -9.39
C PRO A 15 -41.54 12.58 -9.87
N LEU A 16 -41.26 12.03 -11.05
CA LEU A 16 -40.03 12.27 -11.82
C LEU A 16 -40.05 13.71 -12.37
N SER A 17 -39.24 14.58 -11.81
CA SER A 17 -38.97 15.90 -12.40
C SER A 17 -37.90 15.72 -13.50
N VAL A 18 -38.30 15.86 -14.74
CA VAL A 18 -37.45 15.94 -15.90
C VAL A 18 -36.82 17.35 -15.96
N TYR A 19 -35.53 17.47 -15.61
CA TYR A 19 -34.78 18.69 -15.86
C TYR A 19 -34.33 18.73 -17.31
N SER A 20 -34.91 19.67 -18.06
CA SER A 20 -34.49 20.03 -19.41
C SER A 20 -33.28 20.95 -19.33
N MET A 21 -32.11 20.50 -19.85
CA MET A 21 -30.95 21.37 -20.00
C MET A 21 -31.07 22.18 -21.30
N PRO A 22 -30.77 23.48 -21.28
CA PRO A 22 -30.66 24.27 -22.50
C PRO A 22 -29.38 23.94 -23.26
N THR A 23 -29.54 23.52 -24.51
CA THR A 23 -28.47 23.44 -25.51
C THR A 23 -28.10 24.85 -25.96
N THR A 24 -26.94 25.34 -25.55
CA THR A 24 -26.33 26.50 -26.15
C THR A 24 -25.40 26.07 -27.27
N GLU A 25 -25.83 26.21 -28.52
CA GLU A 25 -24.96 26.26 -29.68
C GLU A 25 -24.07 27.51 -29.57
N VAL A 26 -22.76 27.31 -29.49
CA VAL A 26 -21.78 28.36 -29.71
C VAL A 26 -20.93 27.94 -30.90
N THR A 27 -21.36 28.35 -32.08
CA THR A 27 -20.56 28.41 -33.29
C THR A 27 -19.85 29.76 -33.32
N GLU A 28 -18.62 29.82 -32.82
CA GLU A 28 -17.73 30.92 -33.11
C GLU A 28 -16.34 30.34 -33.39
N ALA A 29 -16.00 30.37 -34.69
CA ALA A 29 -14.68 30.03 -35.18
C ALA A 29 -13.70 31.13 -34.78
N VAL A 30 -12.97 30.94 -33.69
CA VAL A 30 -11.83 31.76 -33.34
C VAL A 30 -10.64 31.31 -34.17
N LYS A 31 -10.28 32.20 -35.12
CA LYS A 31 -9.08 32.12 -35.94
C LYS A 31 -7.85 32.16 -35.03
N MET A 32 -7.13 31.07 -34.88
CA MET A 32 -5.85 31.02 -34.18
C MET A 32 -4.82 31.82 -34.96
N PRO A 33 -4.10 32.81 -34.35
CA PRO A 33 -2.87 33.30 -34.90
C PRO A 33 -1.76 32.25 -34.71
N ASP A 34 -0.98 32.04 -35.74
CA ASP A 34 0.26 31.26 -35.72
C ASP A 34 1.21 31.79 -34.65
N LEU A 35 1.27 31.11 -33.52
CA LEU A 35 2.36 31.25 -32.57
C LEU A 35 2.99 29.88 -32.39
N ILE A 36 3.93 29.56 -33.28
CA ILE A 36 4.89 28.49 -33.05
C ILE A 36 5.82 29.01 -31.93
N ALA A 37 5.38 28.92 -30.70
CA ALA A 37 6.25 28.98 -29.57
C ALA A 37 6.87 27.62 -29.37
N LEU A 38 8.15 27.54 -29.61
CA LEU A 38 9.02 26.45 -29.31
C LEU A 38 9.03 26.28 -27.78
N TYR A 39 8.06 25.51 -27.25
CA TYR A 39 8.15 25.02 -25.86
C TYR A 39 9.01 23.77 -25.88
N HIS A 40 10.15 23.87 -25.21
CA HIS A 40 11.00 22.75 -24.85
C HIS A 40 10.17 21.59 -24.33
N LEU A 41 10.28 20.47 -25.01
CA LEU A 41 9.69 19.17 -24.65
C LEU A 41 10.54 18.49 -23.58
N GLU A 42 10.84 19.16 -22.47
CA GLU A 42 11.72 18.59 -21.44
C GLU A 42 11.09 18.44 -20.05
N ASP A 43 9.80 18.76 -19.87
CA ASP A 43 9.21 18.70 -18.52
C ASP A 43 7.95 17.82 -18.38
N PHE A 44 7.65 16.93 -19.32
CA PHE A 44 6.43 16.10 -19.25
C PHE A 44 6.61 14.76 -18.51
N GLU A 45 7.84 14.42 -18.10
CA GLU A 45 8.10 13.18 -17.33
C GLU A 45 7.94 13.33 -15.81
N SER A 46 7.75 14.53 -15.27
CA SER A 46 7.82 14.75 -13.82
C SER A 46 6.48 14.59 -13.07
N GLU A 47 5.34 14.85 -13.71
CA GLU A 47 4.04 14.79 -13.01
C GLU A 47 3.53 13.37 -12.80
N ASP A 48 3.71 12.48 -13.76
CA ASP A 48 3.29 11.06 -13.63
C ASP A 48 4.15 10.32 -12.61
N SER A 49 5.46 10.60 -12.57
CA SER A 49 6.36 10.02 -11.56
C SER A 49 6.09 10.54 -10.15
N ALA A 50 5.65 11.79 -10.00
CA ALA A 50 5.27 12.37 -8.71
C ALA A 50 3.92 11.85 -8.21
N LEU A 51 2.98 11.56 -9.12
CA LEU A 51 1.69 10.93 -8.83
C LEU A 51 1.85 9.45 -8.46
N GLU A 52 2.74 8.70 -9.12
CA GLU A 52 3.07 7.33 -8.72
C GLU A 52 3.74 7.28 -7.34
N LYS A 53 4.65 8.19 -7.04
CA LYS A 53 5.26 8.31 -5.70
C LYS A 53 4.24 8.56 -4.59
N ARG A 54 3.11 9.20 -4.89
CA ARG A 54 2.03 9.45 -3.92
C ARG A 54 1.05 8.28 -3.79
N ARG A 55 1.04 7.35 -4.76
CA ARG A 55 0.13 6.19 -4.79
C ARG A 55 0.79 4.91 -4.32
N ASN A 56 2.10 4.82 -4.43
CA ASN A 56 2.87 3.59 -4.17
C ASN A 56 3.72 3.71 -2.91
N VAL A 57 3.91 2.58 -2.24
CA VAL A 57 4.90 2.43 -1.18
C VAL A 57 6.20 1.96 -1.82
N ARG A 58 7.31 2.60 -1.46
CA ARG A 58 8.64 2.14 -1.83
C ARG A 58 9.16 1.21 -0.75
N VAL A 59 9.64 0.05 -1.16
CA VAL A 59 10.25 -0.98 -0.30
C VAL A 59 11.71 -1.14 -0.70
N CYS A 60 12.62 -0.96 0.24
CA CYS A 60 14.05 -1.21 0.05
C CYS A 60 14.49 -2.28 1.05
N GLU A 61 15.35 -3.21 0.64
CA GLU A 61 15.77 -4.33 1.48
C GLU A 61 17.20 -4.22 2.00
N ARG A 62 17.43 -4.93 3.11
CA ARG A 62 18.72 -5.36 3.59
C ARG A 62 18.62 -6.75 4.18
N ILE A 63 19.24 -7.72 3.54
CA ILE A 63 19.35 -9.09 4.08
C ILE A 63 20.36 -9.05 5.23
N LEU A 64 19.96 -9.48 6.40
CA LEU A 64 20.77 -9.47 7.63
C LEU A 64 21.32 -10.86 7.96
N ALA A 65 20.50 -11.90 7.75
CA ALA A 65 20.93 -13.29 7.94
C ALA A 65 20.32 -14.16 6.84
N ILE A 66 21.11 -15.04 6.26
CA ILE A 66 20.67 -16.00 5.24
C ILE A 66 20.61 -17.39 5.88
N THR A 67 19.56 -18.12 5.59
CA THR A 67 19.39 -19.52 6.01
C THR A 67 19.08 -20.41 4.80
N SER A 68 19.28 -21.72 4.94
CA SER A 68 18.86 -22.68 3.92
C SER A 68 17.34 -22.94 3.96
N HIS A 69 16.67 -22.47 4.99
CA HIS A 69 15.23 -22.63 5.18
C HIS A 69 14.49 -21.38 4.63
N CYS A 70 13.68 -21.58 3.62
CA CYS A 70 12.94 -20.50 2.97
C CYS A 70 11.44 -20.69 3.15
N VAL A 71 10.75 -19.59 3.39
CA VAL A 71 9.29 -19.53 3.24
C VAL A 71 8.98 -19.12 1.81
N VAL A 72 8.37 -20.02 1.05
CA VAL A 72 8.02 -19.78 -0.36
C VAL A 72 6.67 -19.07 -0.44
N ILE A 73 6.60 -18.09 -1.34
CA ILE A 73 5.36 -17.34 -1.59
C ILE A 73 4.38 -18.18 -2.40
N GLY A 74 3.24 -18.50 -1.78
CA GLY A 74 2.02 -18.98 -2.42
C GLY A 74 0.84 -18.15 -1.93
N ASN A 75 -0.39 -18.51 -2.31
CA ASN A 75 -1.61 -17.80 -1.89
C ASN A 75 -1.69 -17.59 -0.36
N ALA A 76 -1.13 -18.51 0.40
CA ALA A 76 -1.09 -18.45 1.86
C ALA A 76 -0.13 -17.36 2.41
N LEU A 77 0.86 -16.91 1.66
CA LEU A 77 1.70 -15.79 2.09
C LEU A 77 1.02 -14.46 1.86
N LYS A 78 0.17 -14.34 0.85
CA LYS A 78 -0.68 -13.15 0.65
C LYS A 78 -1.46 -12.81 1.91
N ASP A 79 -2.09 -13.81 2.53
CA ASP A 79 -2.82 -13.62 3.79
C ASP A 79 -1.88 -13.16 4.91
N GLY A 80 -0.66 -13.71 4.97
CA GLY A 80 0.36 -13.28 5.93
C GLY A 80 0.81 -11.83 5.70
N ILE A 81 1.04 -11.43 4.45
CA ILE A 81 1.40 -10.05 4.10
C ILE A 81 0.24 -9.10 4.44
N LEU A 82 -1.00 -9.49 4.17
CA LEU A 82 -2.18 -8.69 4.54
C LEU A 82 -2.30 -8.52 6.06
N GLN A 83 -2.01 -9.58 6.85
CA GLN A 83 -1.98 -9.51 8.32
C GLN A 83 -0.92 -8.52 8.81
N ILE A 84 0.30 -8.59 8.26
CA ILE A 84 1.40 -7.65 8.58
C ILE A 84 0.99 -6.22 8.22
N SER A 85 0.47 -6.01 7.02
CA SER A 85 0.05 -4.68 6.54
C SER A 85 -1.11 -4.11 7.35
N SER A 86 -2.03 -4.95 7.82
CA SER A 86 -3.09 -4.56 8.76
C SER A 86 -2.53 -4.07 10.08
N ALA A 87 -1.55 -4.78 10.65
CA ALA A 87 -0.90 -4.36 11.89
C ALA A 87 -0.14 -3.04 11.73
N ILE A 88 0.57 -2.86 10.59
CA ILE A 88 1.25 -1.61 10.24
C ILE A 88 0.25 -0.46 10.12
N LYS A 89 -0.86 -0.67 9.41
CA LYS A 89 -1.89 0.35 9.24
C LYS A 89 -2.59 0.70 10.55
N HIS A 90 -2.84 -0.29 11.39
CA HIS A 90 -3.39 -0.05 12.73
C HIS A 90 -2.46 0.83 13.57
N ALA A 91 -1.16 0.51 13.63
CA ALA A 91 -0.17 1.33 14.33
C ALA A 91 -0.11 2.77 13.78
N SER A 92 -0.20 2.92 12.46
CA SER A 92 -0.29 4.23 11.80
C SER A 92 -1.53 5.01 12.22
N ASN A 93 -2.70 4.39 12.25
CA ASN A 93 -3.97 5.04 12.59
C ASN A 93 -4.00 5.55 14.04
N VAL A 94 -3.34 4.84 14.96
CA VAL A 94 -3.19 5.27 16.36
C VAL A 94 -1.92 6.11 16.60
N GLN A 95 -1.20 6.44 15.52
CA GLN A 95 0.01 7.28 15.53
C GLN A 95 1.07 6.80 16.54
N THR A 96 1.23 5.48 16.65
CA THR A 96 2.22 4.90 17.57
C THR A 96 3.52 4.55 16.84
N CYS A 97 4.64 4.97 17.43
CA CYS A 97 5.99 4.60 16.98
C CYS A 97 6.52 3.35 17.72
N THR A 98 5.70 2.74 18.57
CA THR A 98 6.10 1.61 19.39
C THR A 98 6.42 0.40 18.53
N THR A 99 7.50 -0.30 18.87
CA THR A 99 7.85 -1.57 18.25
C THR A 99 6.83 -2.66 18.62
N PHE A 100 6.36 -3.38 17.64
CA PHE A 100 5.54 -4.56 17.86
C PHE A 100 6.05 -5.77 17.06
N THR A 101 5.70 -6.96 17.52
CA THR A 101 6.10 -8.22 16.91
C THR A 101 4.88 -9.09 16.68
N GLY A 102 4.98 -9.99 15.72
CA GLY A 102 3.92 -10.94 15.46
C GLY A 102 4.37 -12.11 14.60
N ARG A 103 3.43 -13.03 14.39
CA ARG A 103 3.55 -14.12 13.44
C ARG A 103 2.50 -13.96 12.36
N ALA A 104 2.85 -14.35 11.15
CA ALA A 104 1.97 -14.24 9.99
C ALA A 104 2.16 -15.44 9.06
N GLY A 105 1.24 -15.60 8.11
CA GLY A 105 1.25 -16.69 7.16
C GLY A 105 0.72 -18.01 7.74
N PRO A 106 0.72 -19.08 6.92
CA PRO A 106 0.19 -20.39 7.32
C PRO A 106 0.92 -20.96 8.52
N GLY A 107 0.17 -21.28 9.56
CA GLY A 107 0.74 -21.78 10.80
C GLY A 107 1.68 -20.81 11.52
N GLY A 108 1.70 -19.54 11.15
CA GLY A 108 2.61 -18.55 11.72
C GLY A 108 4.07 -18.80 11.34
N ASN A 109 4.32 -19.26 10.13
CA ASN A 109 5.65 -19.61 9.62
C ASN A 109 6.55 -18.39 9.33
N LEU A 110 6.00 -17.20 9.32
CA LEU A 110 6.74 -15.93 9.29
C LEU A 110 6.72 -15.29 10.69
N PHE A 111 7.87 -14.80 11.12
CA PHE A 111 7.96 -13.89 12.25
C PHE A 111 8.29 -12.49 11.72
N TYR A 112 7.73 -11.47 12.38
CA TYR A 112 8.04 -10.09 12.04
C TYR A 112 8.15 -9.21 13.27
N ARG A 113 8.95 -8.16 13.14
CA ARG A 113 9.06 -7.03 14.06
C ARG A 113 8.98 -5.75 13.26
N TYR A 114 8.13 -4.84 13.67
CA TYR A 114 7.94 -3.57 13.00
C TYR A 114 8.01 -2.41 13.97
N HIS A 115 8.58 -1.33 13.52
CA HIS A 115 8.45 -0.01 14.11
C HIS A 115 8.48 1.05 13.00
N SER A 116 7.99 2.23 13.31
CA SER A 116 8.08 3.38 12.41
C SER A 116 8.74 4.55 13.08
N ASN A 117 9.31 5.43 12.29
CA ASN A 117 9.76 6.74 12.71
C ASN A 117 9.17 7.81 11.78
N GLY A 118 9.38 9.07 12.13
CA GLY A 118 8.79 10.22 11.49
C GLY A 118 8.03 11.07 12.51
N ARG A 119 7.51 12.20 12.05
CA ARG A 119 6.92 13.20 12.96
C ARG A 119 5.75 12.67 13.78
N HIS A 120 4.93 11.78 13.19
CA HIS A 120 3.73 11.23 13.81
C HIS A 120 3.62 9.70 13.69
N CYS A 121 4.64 9.06 13.12
CA CYS A 121 4.68 7.61 12.86
C CYS A 121 3.49 7.09 12.05
N ASP A 122 2.81 7.96 11.32
CA ASP A 122 1.66 7.65 10.50
C ASP A 122 1.98 7.69 9.01
N THR A 123 1.22 6.93 8.23
CA THR A 123 1.24 6.93 6.79
C THR A 123 -0.16 7.08 6.22
N THR A 124 -0.26 7.82 5.12
CA THR A 124 -1.49 7.91 4.33
C THR A 124 -1.71 6.70 3.42
N ALA A 125 -0.70 5.83 3.27
CA ALA A 125 -0.85 4.59 2.51
C ALA A 125 -1.96 3.71 3.10
N GLU A 126 -2.79 3.15 2.22
CA GLU A 126 -3.79 2.16 2.60
C GLU A 126 -3.15 0.80 2.87
N GLN A 127 -3.85 -0.06 3.61
CA GLN A 127 -3.38 -1.41 3.94
C GLN A 127 -3.01 -2.21 2.69
N GLU A 128 -3.86 -2.20 1.67
CA GLU A 128 -3.64 -2.94 0.42
C GLU A 128 -2.47 -2.37 -0.38
N THR A 129 -2.20 -1.07 -0.27
CA THR A 129 -1.04 -0.43 -0.90
C THR A 129 0.26 -0.90 -0.26
N ILE A 130 0.30 -0.98 1.07
CA ILE A 130 1.44 -1.50 1.82
C ILE A 130 1.64 -2.99 1.49
N ALA A 131 0.56 -3.77 1.49
CA ALA A 131 0.59 -5.20 1.19
C ALA A 131 1.11 -5.47 -0.23
N GLY A 132 0.56 -4.78 -1.24
CA GLY A 132 0.97 -4.95 -2.63
C GLY A 132 2.43 -4.57 -2.86
N ALA A 133 2.92 -3.52 -2.20
CA ALA A 133 4.33 -3.12 -2.30
C ALA A 133 5.28 -4.19 -1.72
N ILE A 134 4.95 -4.75 -0.56
CA ILE A 134 5.73 -5.84 0.06
C ILE A 134 5.67 -7.08 -0.83
N GLU A 135 4.49 -7.47 -1.31
CA GLU A 135 4.30 -8.64 -2.18
C GLU A 135 5.10 -8.50 -3.47
N ARG A 136 5.03 -7.35 -4.15
CA ARG A 136 5.82 -7.06 -5.35
C ARG A 136 7.30 -7.18 -5.11
N HIS A 137 7.79 -6.59 -4.02
CA HIS A 137 9.20 -6.67 -3.66
C HIS A 137 9.65 -8.14 -3.52
N ILE A 138 8.94 -8.93 -2.71
CA ILE A 138 9.28 -10.34 -2.50
C ILE A 138 9.18 -11.14 -3.80
N LYS A 139 8.16 -10.90 -4.65
CA LYS A 139 8.04 -11.54 -5.97
C LYS A 139 9.24 -11.27 -6.88
N ARG A 140 9.76 -10.05 -6.87
CA ARG A 140 10.95 -9.67 -7.66
C ARG A 140 12.23 -10.30 -7.16
N HIS A 141 12.31 -10.59 -5.87
CA HIS A 141 13.48 -11.16 -5.22
C HIS A 141 13.40 -12.69 -5.03
N GLY A 142 12.71 -13.39 -5.92
CA GLY A 142 12.70 -14.83 -6.05
C GLY A 142 11.54 -15.56 -5.39
N HIS A 143 10.46 -14.86 -5.07
CA HIS A 143 9.22 -15.43 -4.51
C HIS A 143 9.41 -16.19 -3.20
N LYS A 144 10.41 -15.85 -2.41
CA LYS A 144 10.74 -16.54 -1.15
C LYS A 144 11.48 -15.61 -0.19
N ILE A 145 11.33 -15.90 1.09
CA ILE A 145 12.08 -15.28 2.18
C ILE A 145 12.96 -16.36 2.78
N CYS A 146 14.29 -16.24 2.60
CA CYS A 146 15.28 -17.27 3.00
C CYS A 146 16.16 -16.82 4.17
N GLY A 147 15.72 -15.87 4.95
CA GLY A 147 16.51 -15.36 6.06
C GLY A 147 15.79 -14.25 6.78
N THR A 148 16.50 -13.59 7.68
CA THR A 148 16.01 -12.39 8.33
C THR A 148 16.37 -11.18 7.48
N GLU A 149 15.36 -10.48 7.00
CA GLU A 149 15.45 -9.31 6.13
C GLU A 149 14.87 -8.09 6.80
N CYS A 150 15.54 -6.95 6.64
CA CYS A 150 15.01 -5.65 7.03
C CYS A 150 14.49 -4.92 5.80
N LEU A 151 13.21 -4.58 5.80
CA LEU A 151 12.55 -3.80 4.76
C LEU A 151 12.29 -2.39 5.27
N ASN A 152 12.78 -1.38 4.56
CA ASN A 152 12.40 0.01 4.77
C ASN A 152 11.24 0.37 3.85
N LEU A 153 10.15 0.81 4.45
CA LEU A 153 8.91 1.19 3.78
C LEU A 153 8.76 2.71 3.83
N THR A 154 8.58 3.34 2.67
CA THR A 154 8.37 4.80 2.57
C THR A 154 7.19 5.13 1.67
N HIS A 155 6.48 6.21 1.97
CA HIS A 155 5.31 6.64 1.19
C HIS A 155 5.25 8.17 1.11
N GLY A 156 5.99 8.73 0.17
CA GLY A 156 5.87 10.13 -0.29
C GLY A 156 5.89 11.24 0.76
N GLY A 157 6.46 11.02 1.94
CA GLY A 157 6.47 11.98 3.04
C GLY A 157 7.61 11.73 4.03
N THR A 158 7.34 11.98 5.29
CA THR A 158 8.31 11.79 6.39
C THR A 158 8.21 10.42 7.04
N TRP A 159 7.21 9.60 6.67
CA TRP A 159 7.04 8.27 7.23
C TRP A 159 8.09 7.30 6.72
N ASN A 160 8.72 6.61 7.66
CA ASN A 160 9.60 5.49 7.44
C ASN A 160 9.17 4.34 8.35
N GLY A 161 8.74 3.24 7.74
CA GLY A 161 8.48 1.98 8.42
C GLY A 161 9.67 1.05 8.27
N TYR A 162 10.03 0.35 9.34
CA TYR A 162 11.09 -0.65 9.36
C TYR A 162 10.48 -1.98 9.75
N LEU A 163 10.43 -2.88 8.78
CA LEU A 163 9.87 -4.22 8.92
C LEU A 163 10.99 -5.25 8.87
N LEU A 164 11.30 -5.85 10.01
CA LEU A 164 12.15 -7.03 10.08
C LEU A 164 11.26 -8.26 9.89
N ILE A 165 11.55 -9.09 8.90
CA ILE A 165 10.76 -10.27 8.53
C ILE A 165 11.65 -11.46 8.24
N GLY A 166 11.18 -12.67 8.52
CA GLY A 166 11.92 -13.89 8.22
C GLY A 166 11.15 -15.17 8.60
N PRO A 167 11.70 -16.35 8.23
CA PRO A 167 11.15 -17.63 8.67
C PRO A 167 11.14 -17.71 10.20
N ALA A 168 10.00 -18.07 10.78
CA ALA A 168 9.80 -18.00 12.22
C ALA A 168 10.72 -18.92 13.04
N ASP A 169 11.12 -20.06 12.46
CA ASP A 169 12.02 -21.02 13.08
C ASP A 169 13.52 -20.69 12.96
N LYS A 170 13.85 -19.73 12.10
CA LYS A 170 15.23 -19.27 11.81
C LYS A 170 15.38 -17.75 11.88
N PHE A 171 14.42 -17.09 12.50
CA PHE A 171 14.43 -15.65 12.66
C PHE A 171 15.54 -15.21 13.62
N ASP A 172 16.35 -14.26 13.18
CA ASP A 172 17.34 -13.64 14.05
C ASP A 172 16.70 -12.53 14.90
N HIS A 173 16.42 -12.87 16.15
CA HIS A 173 15.81 -11.94 17.10
C HIS A 173 16.74 -10.78 17.53
N ASN A 174 18.05 -10.93 17.32
CA ASN A 174 19.05 -9.90 17.65
C ASN A 174 19.33 -8.96 16.47
N ALA A 175 18.83 -9.29 15.27
CA ALA A 175 19.00 -8.43 14.12
C ALA A 175 18.33 -7.07 14.35
N GLU A 176 19.04 -6.02 14.03
CA GLU A 176 18.52 -4.64 14.08
C GLU A 176 18.02 -4.22 12.70
N CYS A 177 16.91 -3.48 12.69
CA CYS A 177 16.30 -2.96 11.48
C CYS A 177 15.87 -1.51 11.77
N GLY A 178 16.51 -0.55 11.12
CA GLY A 178 16.28 0.87 11.45
C GLY A 178 17.03 1.81 10.49
N PRO A 179 17.04 3.12 10.80
CA PRO A 179 17.59 4.16 9.92
C PRO A 179 19.10 4.08 9.72
N GLU A 180 19.82 3.43 10.65
CA GLU A 180 21.28 3.31 10.61
C GLU A 180 21.77 2.29 9.56
N ILE A 181 20.83 1.52 8.97
CA ILE A 181 21.15 0.49 8.00
C ILE A 181 21.11 1.06 6.59
N SER A 182 22.09 0.72 5.76
CA SER A 182 22.08 1.05 4.35
C SER A 182 21.23 0.02 3.58
N PHE A 183 20.20 0.49 2.94
CA PHE A 183 19.28 -0.32 2.14
C PHE A 183 19.67 -0.36 0.67
N LYS A 184 19.36 -1.47 0.00
CA LYS A 184 19.59 -1.72 -1.42
C LYS A 184 18.31 -2.27 -2.05
N HIS A 185 18.35 -2.55 -3.35
CA HIS A 185 17.27 -3.22 -4.08
C HIS A 185 15.88 -2.66 -3.73
N CYS A 186 15.63 -1.43 -4.18
CA CYS A 186 14.39 -0.74 -3.91
C CYS A 186 13.37 -0.94 -5.03
N ASP A 187 12.14 -1.27 -4.65
CA ASP A 187 11.00 -1.39 -5.53
C ASP A 187 9.88 -0.45 -5.08
N SER A 188 9.04 -0.01 -6.02
CA SER A 188 7.80 0.69 -5.70
C SER A 188 6.62 -0.17 -6.11
N GLY A 189 5.65 -0.31 -5.21
CA GLY A 189 4.46 -1.09 -5.45
C GLY A 189 3.24 -0.52 -4.74
N GLY A 190 2.08 -1.02 -5.11
CA GLY A 190 0.81 -0.55 -4.58
C GLY A 190 -0.29 -1.58 -4.66
N LYS A 191 -1.54 -1.15 -4.49
CA LYS A 191 -2.73 -2.01 -4.46
C LYS A 191 -2.86 -2.92 -5.70
N GLY A 192 -2.45 -2.43 -6.88
CA GLY A 192 -2.48 -3.21 -8.12
C GLY A 192 -1.51 -4.40 -8.17
N ASP A 193 -0.54 -4.45 -7.28
CA ASP A 193 0.45 -5.54 -7.19
C ASP A 193 0.03 -6.67 -6.24
N LEU A 194 -1.08 -6.49 -5.52
CA LEU A 194 -1.67 -7.50 -4.64
C LEU A 194 -2.54 -8.45 -5.47
N ASN A 195 -2.00 -9.63 -5.85
CA ASN A 195 -2.66 -10.64 -6.70
C ASN A 195 -2.87 -11.96 -5.98
#